data_4ecb90ab983d60974298963e0c77fe96
#
_entry.id   4ecb90ab983d60974298963e0c77fe96
#
_cell.length_a   1.000
_cell.length_b   1.000
_cell.length_c   1.000
_cell.angle_alpha   90.00
_cell.angle_beta   90.00
_cell.angle_gamma   90.00
#
_symmetry.space_group_name_H-M   'P 1'
#
loop_
_entity.id
_entity.type
_entity.pdbx_description
1 polymer ?
#
loop_
_entity_poly.entity_id
_entity_poly.type
_entity_poly.pdbx_seq_one_letter_code
_entity_poly.pdbx_strand_id
1 'polypeptide(L)'
;MEFSRLLMVRQHFQDRALKNIPDEVQKQLKSAGFGQRLKPGSRVAIGVGSRGIHNIATIVRAVVDFWKSQGVHPFLFPAMGSHGAATAEGQADVLAHYGIHEATMGCPVISSLEVVSLGSTSDGIEAFMDKNALESDGVM
;
A
#
# COMPACT_ATOMS: atom_id res chain seq x y z
N MET A 1 -40.30 -16.42 21.23
CA MET A 1 -39.04 -15.70 20.93
C MET A 1 -39.39 -14.61 19.96
N GLU A 2 -39.25 -13.34 20.36
CA GLU A 2 -39.57 -12.19 19.49
C GLU A 2 -38.29 -11.73 18.80
N PHE A 3 -38.28 -11.67 17.47
CA PHE A 3 -37.15 -11.17 16.71
C PHE A 3 -37.20 -9.63 16.69
N SER A 4 -36.01 -9.02 16.77
CA SER A 4 -35.89 -7.57 16.64
C SER A 4 -36.41 -7.11 15.27
N ARG A 5 -37.17 -5.99 15.29
CA ARG A 5 -37.65 -5.39 14.05
C ARG A 5 -36.50 -4.75 13.29
N LEU A 6 -36.35 -5.12 12.00
CA LEU A 6 -35.42 -4.48 11.10
C LEU A 6 -36.07 -3.25 10.45
N LEU A 7 -35.35 -2.15 10.45
CA LEU A 7 -35.75 -0.93 9.74
C LEU A 7 -35.00 -0.85 8.41
N MET A 8 -35.75 -0.57 7.35
CA MET A 8 -35.15 -0.26 6.05
C MET A 8 -34.71 1.20 6.06
N VAL A 9 -33.41 1.43 5.94
CA VAL A 9 -32.80 2.77 5.90
C VAL A 9 -32.25 3.01 4.51
N ARG A 10 -32.64 4.10 3.86
CA ARG A 10 -32.01 4.58 2.62
C ARG A 10 -31.14 5.78 2.95
N GLN A 11 -29.86 5.65 2.72
CA GLN A 11 -28.90 6.72 2.94
C GLN A 11 -28.46 7.30 1.59
N HIS A 12 -28.47 8.63 1.49
CA HIS A 12 -27.99 9.34 0.31
C HIS A 12 -26.63 9.96 0.62
N PHE A 13 -25.62 9.58 -0.12
CA PHE A 13 -24.29 10.16 -0.05
C PHE A 13 -24.11 11.15 -1.19
N GLN A 14 -23.42 12.26 -0.92
CA GLN A 14 -22.94 13.14 -1.99
C GLN A 14 -21.86 12.41 -2.79
N ASP A 15 -21.93 12.48 -4.11
CA ASP A 15 -20.84 12.03 -4.95
C ASP A 15 -19.65 12.97 -4.79
N ARG A 16 -18.57 12.45 -4.21
CA ARG A 16 -17.29 13.13 -4.02
C ARG A 16 -16.16 12.41 -4.74
N ALA A 17 -16.50 11.57 -5.72
CA ALA A 17 -15.51 10.80 -6.47
C ALA A 17 -14.55 11.74 -7.23
N LEU A 18 -13.27 11.45 -7.12
CA LEU A 18 -12.25 12.16 -7.89
C LEU A 18 -12.31 11.73 -9.36
N LYS A 19 -12.36 12.69 -10.28
CA LYS A 19 -12.39 12.41 -11.72
C LYS A 19 -11.03 11.97 -12.27
N ASN A 20 -9.96 12.47 -11.69
CA ASN A 20 -8.59 12.13 -12.09
C ASN A 20 -7.75 11.79 -10.84
N ILE A 21 -7.73 10.50 -10.50
CA ILE A 21 -7.00 9.99 -9.35
C ILE A 21 -5.49 10.17 -9.49
N PRO A 22 -4.84 9.84 -10.63
CA PRO A 22 -3.40 10.00 -10.78
C PRO A 22 -2.94 11.43 -10.55
N ASP A 23 -3.60 12.41 -11.13
CA ASP A 23 -3.22 13.82 -10.96
C ASP A 23 -3.37 14.27 -9.51
N GLU A 24 -4.43 13.86 -8.82
CA GLU A 24 -4.63 14.23 -7.43
C GLU A 24 -3.57 13.58 -6.52
N VAL A 25 -3.22 12.31 -6.74
CA VAL A 25 -2.12 11.64 -6.02
C VAL A 25 -0.81 12.40 -6.23
N GLN A 26 -0.46 12.72 -7.47
CA GLN A 26 0.74 13.49 -7.79
C GLN A 26 0.77 14.85 -7.09
N LYS A 27 -0.35 15.57 -7.12
CA LYS A 27 -0.52 16.87 -6.48
C LYS A 27 -0.33 16.78 -4.96
N GLN A 28 -0.98 15.80 -4.32
CA GLN A 28 -0.89 15.63 -2.87
C GLN A 28 0.53 15.25 -2.42
N LEU A 29 1.19 14.34 -3.12
CA LEU A 29 2.57 13.95 -2.80
C LEU A 29 3.56 15.12 -2.99
N LYS A 30 3.39 15.91 -4.04
CA LYS A 30 4.20 17.12 -4.27
C LYS A 30 3.96 18.17 -3.18
N SER A 31 2.72 18.47 -2.86
CA SER A 31 2.37 19.49 -1.86
C SER A 31 2.82 19.12 -0.45
N ALA A 32 2.87 17.81 -0.13
CA ALA A 32 3.38 17.29 1.14
C ALA A 32 4.92 17.17 1.20
N GLY A 33 5.62 17.60 0.15
CA GLY A 33 7.09 17.60 0.11
C GLY A 33 7.74 16.22 0.03
N PHE A 34 7.00 15.18 -0.40
CA PHE A 34 7.55 13.83 -0.46
C PHE A 34 8.76 13.72 -1.41
N GLY A 35 8.74 14.42 -2.54
CA GLY A 35 9.84 14.39 -3.50
C GLY A 35 11.20 14.88 -2.97
N GLN A 36 11.21 15.55 -1.82
CA GLN A 36 12.44 16.04 -1.19
C GLN A 36 12.98 15.11 -0.09
N ARG A 37 12.23 14.06 0.26
CA ARG A 37 12.57 13.16 1.38
C ARG A 37 13.61 12.11 1.01
N LEU A 38 13.68 11.73 -0.26
CA LEU A 38 14.63 10.75 -0.77
C LEU A 38 15.45 11.35 -1.92
N LYS A 39 16.71 10.95 -2.01
CA LYS A 39 17.59 11.37 -3.10
C LYS A 39 17.35 10.50 -4.35
N PRO A 40 17.61 11.01 -5.56
CA PRO A 40 17.68 10.16 -6.75
C PRO A 40 18.63 8.96 -6.53
N GLY A 41 18.22 7.79 -7.01
CA GLY A 41 18.93 6.53 -6.80
C GLY A 41 18.54 5.76 -5.54
N SER A 42 17.83 6.39 -4.59
CA SER A 42 17.29 5.72 -3.39
C SER A 42 16.25 4.66 -3.75
N ARG A 43 16.07 3.67 -2.85
CA ARG A 43 14.99 2.68 -2.93
C ARG A 43 13.86 3.06 -1.97
N VAL A 44 12.61 2.92 -2.41
CA VAL A 44 11.44 3.14 -1.55
C VAL A 44 10.51 1.92 -1.57
N ALA A 45 10.18 1.42 -0.39
CA ALA A 45 9.21 0.36 -0.19
C ALA A 45 7.81 0.95 -0.08
N ILE A 46 6.87 0.48 -0.89
CA ILE A 46 5.48 0.92 -0.88
C ILE A 46 4.62 -0.24 -0.40
N GLY A 47 4.06 -0.12 0.79
CA GLY A 47 3.17 -1.12 1.37
C GLY A 47 1.78 -1.08 0.74
N VAL A 48 1.29 -2.24 0.28
CA VAL A 48 -0.01 -2.35 -0.37
C VAL A 48 -0.93 -3.25 0.43
N GLY A 49 -2.07 -2.69 0.84
CA GLY A 49 -3.12 -3.41 1.55
C GLY A 49 -4.03 -4.21 0.62
N SER A 50 -4.97 -4.96 1.21
CA SER A 50 -5.86 -5.90 0.50
C SER A 50 -7.35 -5.72 0.80
N ARG A 51 -7.76 -4.60 1.39
CA ARG A 51 -9.15 -4.44 1.85
C ARG A 51 -9.91 -3.36 1.09
N GLY A 52 -10.52 -3.75 -0.04
CA GLY A 52 -11.64 -3.02 -0.64
C GLY A 52 -11.44 -1.54 -0.96
N ILE A 53 -10.21 -1.10 -1.21
CA ILE A 53 -9.98 0.27 -1.67
C ILE A 53 -10.35 0.34 -3.15
N HIS A 54 -11.35 1.14 -3.45
CA HIS A 54 -11.76 1.37 -4.83
C HIS A 54 -10.61 2.04 -5.62
N ASN A 55 -10.34 1.55 -6.82
CA ASN A 55 -9.24 2.02 -7.67
C ASN A 55 -7.82 1.85 -7.08
N ILE A 56 -7.62 0.86 -6.19
CA ILE A 56 -6.32 0.65 -5.53
C ILE A 56 -5.15 0.57 -6.54
N ALA A 57 -5.32 -0.17 -7.64
CA ALA A 57 -4.28 -0.30 -8.66
C ALA A 57 -3.92 1.05 -9.29
N THR A 58 -4.91 1.90 -9.57
CA THR A 58 -4.69 3.25 -10.12
C THR A 58 -3.95 4.14 -9.12
N ILE A 59 -4.31 4.06 -7.85
CA ILE A 59 -3.66 4.83 -6.78
C ILE A 59 -2.20 4.37 -6.63
N VAL A 60 -1.97 3.06 -6.49
CA VAL A 60 -0.63 2.50 -6.32
C VAL A 60 0.26 2.83 -7.52
N ARG A 61 -0.28 2.68 -8.75
CA ARG A 61 0.47 3.06 -9.95
C ARG A 61 0.85 4.53 -9.95
N ALA A 62 -0.03 5.44 -9.56
CA ALA A 62 0.26 6.87 -9.49
C ALA A 62 1.36 7.18 -8.46
N VAL A 63 1.39 6.46 -7.31
CA VAL A 63 2.47 6.58 -6.31
C VAL A 63 3.80 6.08 -6.87
N VAL A 64 3.81 4.93 -7.56
CA VAL A 64 5.01 4.40 -8.23
C VAL A 64 5.55 5.40 -9.25
N ASP A 65 4.69 5.94 -10.12
CA ASP A 65 5.07 6.90 -11.13
C ASP A 65 5.61 8.21 -10.51
N PHE A 66 5.05 8.64 -9.38
CA PHE A 66 5.60 9.76 -8.62
C PHE A 66 7.05 9.52 -8.23
N TRP A 67 7.34 8.42 -7.54
CA TRP A 67 8.70 8.13 -7.08
C TRP A 67 9.68 7.95 -8.24
N LYS A 68 9.27 7.27 -9.31
CA LYS A 68 10.09 7.13 -10.52
C LYS A 68 10.41 8.49 -11.16
N SER A 69 9.45 9.42 -11.15
CA SER A 69 9.67 10.80 -11.66
C SER A 69 10.69 11.60 -10.83
N GLN A 70 10.92 11.20 -9.57
CA GLN A 70 11.96 11.78 -8.70
C GLN A 70 13.30 11.06 -8.84
N GLY A 71 13.44 10.08 -9.75
CA GLY A 71 14.65 9.28 -9.90
C GLY A 71 14.85 8.24 -8.78
N VAL A 72 13.80 7.95 -8.01
CA VAL A 72 13.80 6.95 -6.93
C VAL A 72 13.35 5.60 -7.48
N HIS A 73 13.84 4.50 -6.93
CA HIS A 73 13.53 3.13 -7.33
C HIS A 73 12.48 2.52 -6.39
N PRO A 74 11.17 2.62 -6.71
CA PRO A 74 10.13 2.02 -5.90
C PRO A 74 10.06 0.51 -6.09
N PHE A 75 9.64 -0.19 -5.05
CA PHE A 75 9.12 -1.55 -5.11
C PHE A 75 7.88 -1.66 -4.22
N LEU A 76 7.00 -2.60 -4.54
CA LEU A 76 5.79 -2.87 -3.78
C LEU A 76 6.00 -4.08 -2.89
N PHE A 77 5.39 -4.07 -1.71
CA PHE A 77 5.33 -5.24 -0.84
C PHE A 77 3.94 -5.38 -0.21
N PRO A 78 3.48 -6.62 0.06
CA PRO A 78 2.21 -6.84 0.72
C PRO A 78 2.23 -6.32 2.16
N ALA A 79 1.27 -5.46 2.51
CA ALA A 79 1.06 -4.96 3.87
C ALA A 79 -0.37 -5.33 4.31
N MET A 80 -0.64 -6.64 4.45
CA MET A 80 -2.00 -7.17 4.55
C MET A 80 -2.21 -8.20 5.67
N GLY A 81 -1.23 -8.38 6.56
CA GLY A 81 -1.33 -9.31 7.69
C GLY A 81 -1.46 -10.76 7.22
N SER A 82 -2.48 -11.48 7.70
CA SER A 82 -2.67 -12.90 7.41
C SER A 82 -3.42 -13.21 6.11
N HIS A 83 -3.70 -12.23 5.27
CA HIS A 83 -4.34 -12.46 3.98
C HIS A 83 -3.44 -13.31 3.06
N GLY A 84 -4.01 -13.90 2.01
CA GLY A 84 -3.24 -14.77 1.12
C GLY A 84 -2.76 -16.04 1.83
N ALA A 85 -3.58 -16.59 2.75
CA ALA A 85 -3.25 -17.75 3.58
C ALA A 85 -1.96 -17.57 4.41
N ALA A 86 -1.55 -16.33 4.68
CA ALA A 86 -0.30 -15.99 5.38
C ALA A 86 0.95 -16.61 4.72
N THR A 87 0.95 -16.71 3.39
CA THR A 87 2.12 -17.14 2.60
C THR A 87 2.59 -16.01 1.68
N ALA A 88 3.87 -16.00 1.32
CA ALA A 88 4.40 -15.00 0.41
C ALA A 88 3.73 -15.06 -0.96
N GLU A 89 3.57 -16.26 -1.51
CA GLU A 89 2.91 -16.50 -2.79
C GLU A 89 1.45 -16.06 -2.75
N GLY A 90 0.71 -16.46 -1.71
CA GLY A 90 -0.70 -16.10 -1.58
C GLY A 90 -0.91 -14.60 -1.43
N GLN A 91 -0.01 -13.88 -0.77
CA GLN A 91 -0.07 -12.42 -0.68
C GLN A 91 0.24 -11.75 -2.03
N ALA A 92 1.20 -12.27 -2.78
CA ALA A 92 1.48 -11.80 -4.15
C ALA A 92 0.27 -12.03 -5.06
N ASP A 93 -0.39 -13.19 -4.96
CA ASP A 93 -1.61 -13.53 -5.71
C ASP A 93 -2.77 -12.58 -5.38
N VAL A 94 -2.93 -12.20 -4.11
CA VAL A 94 -3.93 -11.20 -3.71
C VAL A 94 -3.67 -9.86 -4.39
N LEU A 95 -2.43 -9.38 -4.45
CA LEU A 95 -2.09 -8.16 -5.17
C LEU A 95 -2.33 -8.30 -6.67
N ALA A 96 -1.92 -9.43 -7.26
CA ALA A 96 -2.14 -9.71 -8.68
C ALA A 96 -3.63 -9.73 -9.05
N HIS A 97 -4.50 -10.25 -8.16
CA HIS A 97 -5.95 -10.22 -8.34
C HIS A 97 -6.51 -8.80 -8.43
N TYR A 98 -5.91 -7.84 -7.74
CA TYR A 98 -6.24 -6.41 -7.88
C TYR A 98 -5.56 -5.75 -9.09
N GLY A 99 -4.87 -6.49 -9.94
CA GLY A 99 -4.12 -5.96 -11.07
C GLY A 99 -2.79 -5.30 -10.68
N ILE A 100 -2.27 -5.60 -9.48
CA ILE A 100 -1.02 -5.06 -8.95
C ILE A 100 0.06 -6.12 -9.09
N HIS A 101 0.78 -6.09 -10.19
CA HIS A 101 1.92 -6.94 -10.51
C HIS A 101 2.98 -6.17 -11.31
N GLU A 102 4.18 -6.71 -11.42
CA GLU A 102 5.33 -6.00 -12.00
C GLU A 102 5.05 -5.39 -13.37
N ALA A 103 4.38 -6.12 -14.27
CA ALA A 103 4.11 -5.64 -15.62
C ALA A 103 3.15 -4.43 -15.64
N THR A 104 2.15 -4.37 -14.72
CA THR A 104 1.20 -3.25 -14.64
C THR A 104 1.77 -2.09 -13.84
N MET A 105 2.58 -2.36 -12.82
CA MET A 105 3.15 -1.33 -11.93
C MET A 105 4.49 -0.79 -12.44
N GLY A 106 5.17 -1.54 -13.31
CA GLY A 106 6.48 -1.16 -13.85
C GLY A 106 7.58 -1.05 -12.78
N CYS A 107 7.41 -1.74 -11.65
CA CYS A 107 8.40 -1.86 -10.59
C CYS A 107 8.28 -3.25 -9.95
N PRO A 108 9.31 -3.73 -9.22
CA PRO A 108 9.25 -5.03 -8.54
C PRO A 108 8.10 -5.12 -7.55
N VAL A 109 7.50 -6.32 -7.44
CA VAL A 109 6.58 -6.71 -6.37
C VAL A 109 7.28 -7.79 -5.55
N ILE A 110 7.73 -7.43 -4.35
CA ILE A 110 8.51 -8.30 -3.48
C ILE A 110 7.61 -8.77 -2.35
N SER A 111 7.23 -10.03 -2.37
CA SER A 111 6.48 -10.68 -1.31
C SER A 111 7.38 -11.61 -0.53
N SER A 112 7.51 -11.39 0.77
CA SER A 112 8.33 -12.17 1.67
C SER A 112 7.67 -12.24 3.04
N LEU A 113 7.97 -13.29 3.82
CA LEU A 113 7.59 -13.39 5.22
C LEU A 113 8.80 -13.17 6.16
N GLU A 114 9.96 -12.82 5.59
CA GLU A 114 11.12 -12.49 6.40
C GLU A 114 10.92 -11.15 7.12
N VAL A 115 11.04 -11.18 8.44
CA VAL A 115 10.88 -10.02 9.29
C VAL A 115 12.12 -9.80 10.16
N VAL A 116 12.33 -8.55 10.56
CA VAL A 116 13.40 -8.13 11.48
C VAL A 116 12.73 -7.54 12.73
N SER A 117 13.20 -7.92 13.91
CA SER A 117 12.77 -7.34 15.16
C SER A 117 13.28 -5.90 15.27
N LEU A 118 12.38 -4.99 15.61
CA LEU A 118 12.68 -3.58 15.92
C LEU A 118 12.85 -3.34 17.41
N GLY A 119 12.78 -4.40 18.22
CA GLY A 119 12.77 -4.34 19.67
C GLY A 119 11.38 -4.35 20.27
N SER A 120 11.27 -4.13 21.57
CA SER A 120 10.00 -4.20 22.31
C SER A 120 9.50 -2.80 22.66
N THR A 121 8.18 -2.65 22.66
CA THR A 121 7.48 -1.47 23.21
C THR A 121 7.65 -1.39 24.73
N SER A 122 7.27 -0.25 25.33
CA SER A 122 7.25 -0.09 26.80
C SER A 122 6.38 -1.13 27.51
N ASP A 123 5.37 -1.67 26.80
CA ASP A 123 4.45 -2.69 27.31
C ASP A 123 4.94 -4.13 27.08
N GLY A 124 6.17 -4.30 26.59
CA GLY A 124 6.81 -5.60 26.38
C GLY A 124 6.36 -6.33 25.10
N ILE A 125 5.70 -5.65 24.18
CA ILE A 125 5.29 -6.22 22.88
C ILE A 125 6.44 -6.05 21.89
N GLU A 126 6.92 -7.17 21.33
CA GLU A 126 7.95 -7.14 20.30
C GLU A 126 7.37 -6.65 18.96
N ALA A 127 8.04 -5.67 18.35
CA ALA A 127 7.67 -5.10 17.07
C ALA A 127 8.53 -5.69 15.95
N PHE A 128 7.90 -6.01 14.82
CA PHE A 128 8.58 -6.57 13.65
C PHE A 128 8.28 -5.74 12.40
N MET A 129 9.21 -5.76 11.46
CA MET A 129 9.05 -5.13 10.15
C MET A 129 9.52 -6.08 9.05
N ASP A 130 8.89 -5.99 7.88
CA ASP A 130 9.37 -6.68 6.68
C ASP A 130 10.82 -6.28 6.41
N LYS A 131 11.67 -7.28 6.17
CA LYS A 131 13.11 -7.11 5.99
C LYS A 131 13.43 -6.24 4.77
N ASN A 132 12.77 -6.47 3.64
CA ASN A 132 13.02 -5.69 2.42
C ASN A 132 12.61 -4.22 2.59
N ALA A 133 11.51 -3.99 3.33
CA ALA A 133 11.06 -2.65 3.65
C ALA A 133 12.04 -1.94 4.60
N LEU A 134 12.56 -2.64 5.61
CA LEU A 134 13.54 -2.10 6.55
C LEU A 134 14.87 -1.75 5.87
N GLU A 135 15.31 -2.57 4.90
CA GLU A 135 16.56 -2.38 4.15
C GLU A 135 16.43 -1.33 3.02
N SER A 136 15.27 -0.69 2.86
CA SER A 136 15.08 0.40 1.91
C SER A 136 15.42 1.76 2.53
N ASP A 137 15.60 2.79 1.69
CA ASP A 137 15.90 4.16 2.14
C ASP A 137 14.66 4.88 2.67
N GLY A 138 13.47 4.34 2.41
CA GLY A 138 12.21 4.90 2.90
C GLY A 138 11.05 3.93 2.72
N VAL A 139 10.05 4.07 3.58
CA VAL A 139 8.83 3.26 3.56
C VAL A 139 7.61 4.16 3.47
N MET A 140 6.65 3.76 2.64
CA MET A 140 5.40 4.49 2.40
C MET A 140 4.18 3.57 2.50
#